data_046c1cf4c80d80f4e84e9add7a7fd6b8
#
_entry.id   046c1cf4c80d80f4e84e9add7a7fd6b8
#
_cell.length_a   1.000
_cell.length_b   1.000
_cell.length_c   1.000
_cell.angle_alpha   90.00
_cell.angle_beta   90.00
_cell.angle_gamma   90.00
#
_symmetry.space_group_name_H-M   'P 1'
#
loop_
_entity.id
_entity.type
_entity.pdbx_description
1 polymer ?
#
loop_
_entity_poly.entity_id
_entity_poly.type
_entity_poly.pdbx_seq_one_letter_code
_entity_poly.pdbx_strand_id
1 'polypeptide(L)'
;MGATTPQIDSFVGMTREAAVDRLFDLSVTPALPFWRRFDSGEQDWQAQEKMIEWWVDRMITSAPTIEEKLTIFWHGHFATAREKVEDARLMWDQHRVLRSRGRGDFRQLLGEISFGSAMMIYLDNETNVAGAEQENFARELMELFTLGNGRFSEDDVIAMAKAWTGHNTVGATRENNWVYDPTYVFKADEHDNSQKRLFGITRNWDADDTLDEICTGSQAGVMSDFIARKMFQFYVHTNPSQGVVDELAAGFRNSGLNNSALLRLSLIHI
;
A
#
# COMPACT_ATOMS: atom_id res chain seq x y z
N MET A 1 7.26 -19.63 3.41
CA MET A 1 8.22 -20.47 2.67
C MET A 1 9.60 -20.14 3.19
N GLY A 2 10.42 -21.17 3.49
CA GLY A 2 11.79 -20.99 3.93
C GLY A 2 12.76 -21.00 2.75
N ALA A 3 13.98 -20.49 2.97
CA ALA A 3 15.06 -20.59 2.00
C ALA A 3 15.48 -22.07 1.84
N THR A 4 15.84 -22.45 0.62
CA THR A 4 16.43 -23.78 0.35
C THR A 4 17.88 -23.86 0.88
N THR A 5 18.38 -25.07 1.12
CA THR A 5 19.78 -25.25 1.57
C THR A 5 20.79 -24.53 0.67
N PRO A 6 20.76 -24.64 -0.67
CA PRO A 6 21.66 -23.88 -1.52
C PRO A 6 21.52 -22.35 -1.39
N GLN A 7 20.31 -21.85 -1.13
CA GLN A 7 20.10 -20.42 -0.88
C GLN A 7 20.76 -20.01 0.44
N ILE A 8 20.60 -20.80 1.51
CA ILE A 8 21.23 -20.56 2.81
C ILE A 8 22.75 -20.59 2.67
N ASP A 9 23.29 -21.64 2.03
CA ASP A 9 24.73 -21.82 1.82
C ASP A 9 25.36 -20.64 1.08
N SER A 10 24.59 -20.01 0.18
CA SER A 10 25.06 -18.86 -0.57
C SER A 10 25.29 -17.59 0.27
N PHE A 11 24.79 -17.54 1.51
CA PHE A 11 24.99 -16.46 2.48
C PHE A 11 26.03 -16.79 3.56
N VAL A 12 26.49 -18.06 3.63
CA VAL A 12 27.46 -18.49 4.64
C VAL A 12 28.77 -17.71 4.47
N GLY A 13 29.27 -17.15 5.57
CA GLY A 13 30.53 -16.37 5.59
C GLY A 13 30.39 -14.90 5.18
N MET A 14 29.19 -14.44 4.83
CA MET A 14 28.95 -13.00 4.60
C MET A 14 28.85 -12.23 5.92
N THR A 15 29.27 -10.96 5.91
CA THR A 15 28.86 -10.03 6.98
C THR A 15 27.37 -9.76 6.86
N ARG A 16 26.76 -9.23 7.94
CA ARG A 16 25.32 -8.86 7.94
C ARG A 16 25.01 -7.84 6.85
N GLU A 17 25.84 -6.82 6.72
CA GLU A 17 25.70 -5.77 5.71
C GLU A 17 25.76 -6.36 4.29
N ALA A 18 26.74 -7.22 4.00
CA ALA A 18 26.87 -7.87 2.70
C ALA A 18 25.67 -8.78 2.39
N ALA A 19 25.16 -9.48 3.39
CA ALA A 19 23.96 -10.31 3.24
C ALA A 19 22.71 -9.46 2.96
N VAL A 20 22.53 -8.34 3.68
CA VAL A 20 21.45 -7.38 3.42
C VAL A 20 21.59 -6.79 2.02
N ASP A 21 22.78 -6.33 1.61
CA ASP A 21 22.99 -5.78 0.27
C ASP A 21 22.61 -6.77 -0.82
N ARG A 22 22.97 -8.04 -0.65
CA ARG A 22 22.60 -9.09 -1.59
C ARG A 22 21.09 -9.33 -1.67
N LEU A 23 20.36 -9.24 -0.55
CA LEU A 23 18.90 -9.35 -0.56
C LEU A 23 18.23 -8.22 -1.35
N PHE A 24 18.88 -7.06 -1.44
CA PHE A 24 18.39 -5.90 -2.19
C PHE A 24 18.88 -5.85 -3.64
N ASP A 25 19.72 -6.78 -4.08
CA ASP A 25 20.10 -6.91 -5.49
C ASP A 25 18.97 -7.57 -6.28
N LEU A 26 18.21 -6.76 -7.00
CA LEU A 26 17.09 -7.20 -7.83
C LEU A 26 17.45 -7.39 -9.30
N SER A 27 18.71 -7.27 -9.67
CA SER A 27 19.19 -7.52 -11.05
C SER A 27 18.86 -8.95 -11.54
N VAL A 28 18.69 -9.87 -10.59
CA VAL A 28 18.32 -11.27 -10.83
C VAL A 28 16.81 -11.54 -10.83
N THR A 29 15.99 -10.51 -10.59
CA THR A 29 14.54 -10.68 -10.52
C THR A 29 13.92 -10.63 -11.93
N PRO A 30 13.17 -11.67 -12.35
CA PRO A 30 12.51 -11.66 -13.65
C PRO A 30 11.51 -10.52 -13.77
N ALA A 31 11.38 -9.95 -14.96
CA ALA A 31 10.35 -8.95 -15.27
C ALA A 31 8.95 -9.50 -14.98
N LEU A 32 8.03 -8.60 -14.64
CA LEU A 32 6.62 -8.96 -14.50
C LEU A 32 6.07 -9.43 -15.86
N PRO A 33 5.23 -10.48 -15.89
CA PRO A 33 4.56 -10.86 -17.11
C PRO A 33 3.68 -9.71 -17.58
N PHE A 34 3.63 -9.55 -18.90
CA PHE A 34 2.62 -8.70 -19.50
C PHE A 34 1.31 -9.48 -19.53
N TRP A 35 0.39 -9.18 -18.64
CA TRP A 35 -0.98 -9.65 -18.76
C TRP A 35 -1.62 -8.91 -19.91
N ARG A 36 -1.72 -9.60 -21.04
CA ARG A 36 -2.62 -9.14 -22.10
C ARG A 36 -4.02 -9.04 -21.49
N ARG A 37 -4.76 -8.03 -21.93
CA ARG A 37 -6.20 -7.95 -21.75
C ARG A 37 -6.75 -9.37 -21.89
N PHE A 38 -7.46 -9.84 -20.87
CA PHE A 38 -8.04 -11.19 -20.86
C PHE A 38 -8.69 -11.46 -22.21
N ASP A 39 -8.38 -12.59 -22.83
CA ASP A 39 -9.03 -12.98 -24.08
C ASP A 39 -10.55 -12.98 -23.83
N SER A 40 -11.31 -12.52 -24.82
CA SER A 40 -12.75 -12.26 -24.78
C SER A 40 -13.67 -13.45 -24.44
N GLY A 41 -13.20 -14.40 -23.68
CA GLY A 41 -13.90 -15.61 -23.23
C GLY A 41 -13.43 -16.14 -21.87
N GLU A 42 -12.43 -15.50 -21.25
CA GLU A 42 -11.96 -15.92 -19.93
C GLU A 42 -12.83 -15.29 -18.84
N GLN A 43 -13.29 -16.11 -17.90
CA GLN A 43 -14.04 -15.61 -16.75
C GLN A 43 -13.07 -14.92 -15.78
N ASP A 44 -13.48 -13.82 -15.16
CA ASP A 44 -12.67 -13.04 -14.24
C ASP A 44 -12.04 -13.89 -13.10
N TRP A 45 -12.79 -14.84 -12.55
CA TRP A 45 -12.30 -15.74 -11.50
C TRP A 45 -11.13 -16.62 -11.97
N GLN A 46 -11.12 -17.06 -13.25
CA GLN A 46 -10.02 -17.85 -13.82
C GLN A 46 -8.74 -17.01 -13.94
N ALA A 47 -8.90 -15.76 -14.31
CA ALA A 47 -7.80 -14.81 -14.37
C ALA A 47 -7.19 -14.55 -12.98
N GLN A 48 -8.03 -14.42 -11.96
CA GLN A 48 -7.58 -14.29 -10.59
C GLN A 48 -6.85 -15.54 -10.07
N GLU A 49 -7.35 -16.75 -10.39
CA GLU A 49 -6.65 -17.99 -10.04
C GLU A 49 -5.27 -18.06 -10.68
N LYS A 50 -5.15 -17.75 -11.98
CA LYS A 50 -3.84 -17.70 -12.66
C LYS A 50 -2.88 -16.69 -12.04
N MET A 51 -3.38 -15.54 -11.59
CA MET A 51 -2.57 -14.54 -10.91
C MET A 51 -2.04 -15.08 -9.57
N ILE A 52 -2.88 -15.79 -8.80
CA ILE A 52 -2.49 -16.41 -7.54
C ILE A 52 -1.45 -17.50 -7.79
N GLU A 53 -1.70 -18.41 -8.75
CA GLU A 53 -0.78 -19.48 -9.13
C GLU A 53 0.57 -18.90 -9.56
N TRP A 54 0.57 -17.88 -10.42
CA TRP A 54 1.79 -17.20 -10.85
C TRP A 54 2.55 -16.60 -9.67
N TRP A 55 1.88 -15.95 -8.73
CA TRP A 55 2.56 -15.34 -7.60
C TRP A 55 3.11 -16.37 -6.62
N VAL A 56 2.36 -17.44 -6.37
CA VAL A 56 2.83 -18.58 -5.56
C VAL A 56 4.07 -19.24 -6.20
N ASP A 57 4.01 -19.52 -7.51
CA ASP A 57 5.16 -20.06 -8.24
C ASP A 57 6.39 -19.14 -8.13
N ARG A 58 6.19 -17.85 -8.34
CA ARG A 58 7.25 -16.86 -8.20
C ARG A 58 7.84 -16.81 -6.79
N MET A 59 7.02 -16.88 -5.75
CA MET A 59 7.50 -16.96 -4.36
C MET A 59 8.35 -18.20 -4.08
N ILE A 60 8.10 -19.29 -4.80
CA ILE A 60 8.85 -20.56 -4.66
C ILE A 60 10.14 -20.54 -5.47
N THR A 61 10.10 -20.00 -6.69
CA THR A 61 11.16 -20.15 -7.69
C THR A 61 12.12 -18.95 -7.77
N SER A 62 11.74 -17.80 -7.21
CA SER A 62 12.57 -16.59 -7.27
C SER A 62 13.90 -16.73 -6.53
N ALA A 63 14.90 -15.99 -7.01
CA ALA A 63 16.15 -15.81 -6.27
C ALA A 63 15.87 -15.27 -4.85
N PRO A 64 16.78 -15.49 -3.88
CA PRO A 64 16.59 -15.03 -2.49
C PRO A 64 16.79 -13.52 -2.38
N THR A 65 15.80 -12.77 -2.87
CA THR A 65 15.74 -11.31 -2.78
C THR A 65 14.60 -10.88 -1.88
N ILE A 66 14.62 -9.59 -1.51
CA ILE A 66 13.59 -9.00 -0.66
C ILE A 66 12.24 -8.81 -1.37
N GLU A 67 12.20 -8.86 -2.71
CA GLU A 67 11.07 -8.39 -3.50
C GLU A 67 9.75 -9.09 -3.15
N GLU A 68 9.72 -10.42 -3.18
CA GLU A 68 8.48 -11.16 -2.92
C GLU A 68 7.99 -10.95 -1.48
N LYS A 69 8.91 -10.97 -0.51
CA LYS A 69 8.53 -10.78 0.90
C LYS A 69 8.08 -9.36 1.19
N LEU A 70 8.65 -8.35 0.53
CA LEU A 70 8.21 -6.96 0.66
C LEU A 70 6.85 -6.74 -0.01
N THR A 71 6.63 -7.39 -1.17
CA THR A 71 5.32 -7.36 -1.83
C THR A 71 4.24 -7.98 -0.94
N ILE A 72 4.53 -9.11 -0.26
CA ILE A 72 3.60 -9.74 0.71
C ILE A 72 3.33 -8.79 1.88
N PHE A 73 4.35 -8.12 2.41
CA PHE A 73 4.17 -7.14 3.50
C PHE A 73 3.19 -6.04 3.10
N TRP A 74 3.41 -5.41 1.94
CA TRP A 74 2.53 -4.34 1.46
C TRP A 74 1.14 -4.86 1.06
N HIS A 75 1.05 -6.06 0.51
CA HIS A 75 -0.24 -6.69 0.20
C HIS A 75 -1.07 -6.94 1.46
N GLY A 76 -0.43 -7.33 2.56
CA GLY A 76 -1.10 -7.48 3.85
C GLY A 76 -1.40 -6.13 4.53
N HIS A 77 -0.61 -5.09 4.25
CA HIS A 77 -0.81 -3.75 4.80
C HIS A 77 -1.93 -2.99 4.09
N PHE A 78 -1.96 -3.03 2.75
CA PHE A 78 -2.99 -2.43 1.89
C PHE A 78 -3.95 -3.49 1.36
N ALA A 79 -4.51 -4.28 2.27
CA ALA A 79 -5.34 -5.40 1.89
C ALA A 79 -6.63 -4.96 1.17
N THR A 80 -6.94 -5.68 0.11
CA THR A 80 -8.24 -5.64 -0.59
C THR A 80 -8.74 -7.07 -0.75
N ALA A 81 -10.05 -7.24 -0.92
CA ALA A 81 -10.65 -8.56 -1.11
C ALA A 81 -11.27 -8.68 -2.50
N ARG A 82 -10.91 -9.76 -3.20
CA ARG A 82 -11.41 -10.05 -4.55
C ARG A 82 -12.93 -10.17 -4.60
N GLU A 83 -13.53 -10.65 -3.52
CA GLU A 83 -14.98 -10.85 -3.40
C GLU A 83 -15.77 -9.55 -3.45
N LYS A 84 -15.11 -8.41 -3.16
CA LYS A 84 -15.72 -7.07 -3.23
C LYS A 84 -15.27 -6.30 -4.46
N VAL A 85 -13.99 -6.40 -4.85
CA VAL A 85 -13.47 -5.72 -6.05
C VAL A 85 -13.99 -6.36 -7.33
N GLU A 86 -14.13 -7.69 -7.36
CA GLU A 86 -14.70 -8.49 -8.45
C GLU A 86 -14.08 -8.22 -9.85
N ASP A 87 -12.85 -7.73 -9.91
CA ASP A 87 -12.11 -7.44 -11.16
C ASP A 87 -10.65 -7.84 -11.01
N ALA A 88 -10.23 -8.87 -11.74
CA ALA A 88 -8.87 -9.39 -11.68
C ALA A 88 -7.82 -8.40 -12.19
N ARG A 89 -8.17 -7.52 -13.11
CA ARG A 89 -7.24 -6.51 -13.63
C ARG A 89 -6.95 -5.46 -12.57
N LEU A 90 -7.97 -5.00 -11.85
CA LEU A 90 -7.78 -4.05 -10.74
C LEU A 90 -6.92 -4.65 -9.62
N MET A 91 -7.16 -5.91 -9.28
CA MET A 91 -6.32 -6.64 -8.32
C MET A 91 -4.88 -6.77 -8.82
N TRP A 92 -4.69 -7.02 -10.12
CA TRP A 92 -3.37 -7.05 -10.74
C TRP A 92 -2.68 -5.69 -10.75
N ASP A 93 -3.39 -4.62 -11.09
CA ASP A 93 -2.84 -3.27 -11.10
C ASP A 93 -2.41 -2.83 -9.71
N GLN A 94 -3.21 -3.11 -8.68
CA GLN A 94 -2.80 -2.90 -7.30
C GLN A 94 -1.55 -3.71 -6.95
N HIS A 95 -1.51 -5.00 -7.29
CA HIS A 95 -0.33 -5.84 -7.08
C HIS A 95 0.93 -5.25 -7.74
N ARG A 96 0.81 -4.74 -8.97
CA ARG A 96 1.91 -4.07 -9.68
C ARG A 96 2.40 -2.82 -8.95
N VAL A 97 1.50 -2.01 -8.42
CA VAL A 97 1.85 -0.83 -7.62
C VAL A 97 2.61 -1.26 -6.36
N LEU A 98 2.09 -2.21 -5.59
CA LEU A 98 2.75 -2.72 -4.39
C LEU A 98 4.17 -3.21 -4.69
N ARG A 99 4.38 -3.90 -5.79
CA ARG A 99 5.66 -4.43 -6.21
C ARG A 99 6.63 -3.34 -6.70
N SER A 100 6.16 -2.45 -7.56
CA SER A 100 7.02 -1.44 -8.20
C SER A 100 7.33 -0.26 -7.26
N ARG A 101 6.38 0.16 -6.42
CA ARG A 101 6.51 1.28 -5.50
C ARG A 101 6.89 0.88 -4.08
N GLY A 102 6.64 -0.37 -3.70
CA GLY A 102 6.86 -0.83 -2.34
C GLY A 102 8.27 -0.64 -1.78
N ARG A 103 9.28 -0.47 -2.64
CA ARG A 103 10.68 -0.20 -2.27
C ARG A 103 11.02 1.29 -2.20
N GLY A 104 10.20 2.12 -2.81
CA GLY A 104 10.45 3.55 -3.00
C GLY A 104 9.93 4.42 -1.87
N ASP A 105 9.42 5.56 -2.25
CA ASP A 105 8.82 6.55 -1.36
C ASP A 105 7.44 6.09 -0.87
N PHE A 106 7.21 6.15 0.47
CA PHE A 106 5.97 5.70 1.08
C PHE A 106 4.79 6.61 0.73
N ARG A 107 5.01 7.95 0.67
CA ARG A 107 3.95 8.89 0.28
C ARG A 107 3.44 8.60 -1.14
N GLN A 108 4.37 8.30 -2.06
CA GLN A 108 4.01 7.91 -3.42
C GLN A 108 3.26 6.58 -3.44
N LEU A 109 3.75 5.56 -2.72
CA LEU A 109 3.06 4.27 -2.60
C LEU A 109 1.64 4.44 -2.04
N LEU A 110 1.51 5.19 -0.93
CA LEU A 110 0.23 5.48 -0.29
C LEU A 110 -0.74 6.15 -1.26
N GLY A 111 -0.27 7.16 -2.00
CA GLY A 111 -1.09 7.87 -2.99
C GLY A 111 -1.55 6.96 -4.13
N GLU A 112 -0.64 6.22 -4.76
CA GLU A 112 -0.99 5.33 -5.88
C GLU A 112 -1.97 4.21 -5.46
N ILE A 113 -1.89 3.72 -4.21
CA ILE A 113 -2.85 2.76 -3.66
C ILE A 113 -4.18 3.43 -3.33
N SER A 114 -4.16 4.61 -2.70
CA SER A 114 -5.37 5.32 -2.26
C SER A 114 -6.24 5.79 -3.45
N PHE A 115 -5.59 6.25 -4.53
CA PHE A 115 -6.28 6.60 -5.78
C PHE A 115 -6.51 5.40 -6.71
N GLY A 116 -6.05 4.21 -6.32
CA GLY A 116 -6.24 2.99 -7.10
C GLY A 116 -7.69 2.52 -7.08
N SER A 117 -8.23 2.17 -8.26
CA SER A 117 -9.63 1.76 -8.40
C SER A 117 -9.99 0.56 -7.53
N ALA A 118 -9.08 -0.41 -7.33
CA ALA A 118 -9.31 -1.54 -6.44
C ALA A 118 -9.59 -1.11 -4.99
N MET A 119 -8.81 -0.16 -4.48
CA MET A 119 -8.97 0.35 -3.10
C MET A 119 -10.21 1.23 -2.96
N MET A 120 -10.51 2.08 -3.96
CA MET A 120 -11.71 2.91 -3.97
C MET A 120 -12.99 2.06 -3.93
N ILE A 121 -13.05 0.99 -4.73
CA ILE A 121 -14.18 0.05 -4.72
C ILE A 121 -14.21 -0.72 -3.39
N TYR A 122 -13.06 -1.19 -2.92
CA TYR A 122 -12.98 -2.00 -1.70
C TYR A 122 -13.46 -1.26 -0.46
N LEU A 123 -13.15 0.04 -0.35
CA LEU A 123 -13.51 0.87 0.81
C LEU A 123 -14.66 1.85 0.54
N ASP A 124 -15.44 1.63 -0.55
CA ASP A 124 -16.63 2.38 -0.91
C ASP A 124 -16.41 3.89 -1.20
N ASN A 125 -15.14 4.31 -1.42
CA ASN A 125 -14.88 5.71 -1.71
C ASN A 125 -15.44 6.16 -3.08
N GLU A 126 -15.70 5.22 -3.99
CA GLU A 126 -16.36 5.51 -5.27
C GLU A 126 -17.77 6.10 -5.12
N THR A 127 -18.39 5.90 -3.95
CA THR A 127 -19.72 6.44 -3.60
C THR A 127 -19.64 7.64 -2.66
N ASN A 128 -18.43 8.11 -2.33
CA ASN A 128 -18.19 9.20 -1.41
C ASN A 128 -18.41 10.56 -2.11
N VAL A 129 -19.55 11.22 -1.84
CA VAL A 129 -19.94 12.47 -2.47
C VAL A 129 -20.33 13.53 -1.42
N ALA A 130 -20.18 14.80 -1.77
CA ALA A 130 -20.54 15.90 -0.88
C ALA A 130 -22.03 15.82 -0.46
N GLY A 131 -22.27 15.80 0.85
CA GLY A 131 -23.60 15.67 1.45
C GLY A 131 -24.09 14.23 1.63
N ALA A 132 -23.28 13.22 1.21
CA ALA A 132 -23.50 11.82 1.48
C ALA A 132 -22.14 11.10 1.65
N GLU A 133 -21.35 11.60 2.60
CA GLU A 133 -19.98 11.19 2.83
C GLU A 133 -19.89 9.73 3.29
N GLN A 134 -18.90 9.00 2.75
CA GLN A 134 -18.55 7.64 3.14
C GLN A 134 -17.28 7.64 3.98
N GLU A 135 -17.38 7.24 5.23
CA GLU A 135 -16.27 7.31 6.19
C GLU A 135 -15.32 6.11 6.12
N ASN A 136 -15.71 5.02 5.46
CA ASN A 136 -14.97 3.75 5.49
C ASN A 136 -13.52 3.94 5.03
N PHE A 137 -13.32 4.50 3.85
CA PHE A 137 -11.99 4.77 3.33
C PHE A 137 -11.18 5.71 4.25
N ALA A 138 -11.79 6.80 4.72
CA ALA A 138 -11.15 7.78 5.59
C ALA A 138 -10.66 7.14 6.90
N ARG A 139 -11.48 6.29 7.51
CA ARG A 139 -11.16 5.56 8.73
C ARG A 139 -9.99 4.59 8.51
N GLU A 140 -10.07 3.77 7.46
CA GLU A 140 -9.02 2.79 7.16
C GLU A 140 -7.69 3.43 6.76
N LEU A 141 -7.73 4.55 6.02
CA LEU A 141 -6.53 5.34 5.69
C LEU A 141 -5.77 5.76 6.96
N MET A 142 -6.49 6.23 7.98
CA MET A 142 -5.87 6.65 9.23
C MET A 142 -5.57 5.48 10.16
N GLU A 143 -6.47 4.52 10.31
CA GLU A 143 -6.33 3.46 11.30
C GLU A 143 -5.40 2.34 10.87
N LEU A 144 -5.59 1.79 9.65
CA LEU A 144 -4.86 0.61 9.20
C LEU A 144 -3.63 0.94 8.35
N PHE A 145 -3.68 2.07 7.61
CA PHE A 145 -2.63 2.35 6.65
C PHE A 145 -1.57 3.35 7.15
N THR A 146 -1.90 4.23 8.12
CA THR A 146 -0.96 5.32 8.43
C THR A 146 -0.73 5.63 9.91
N LEU A 147 -1.76 5.83 10.72
CA LEU A 147 -1.59 6.38 12.08
C LEU A 147 -1.76 5.33 13.18
N GLY A 148 -2.63 4.35 12.96
CA GLY A 148 -3.04 3.39 13.96
C GLY A 148 -4.21 3.86 14.82
N ASN A 149 -4.86 2.92 15.50
CA ASN A 149 -6.05 3.17 16.31
C ASN A 149 -5.75 4.15 17.48
N GLY A 150 -6.73 5.04 17.76
CA GLY A 150 -6.68 5.98 18.88
C GLY A 150 -5.75 7.19 18.67
N ARG A 151 -5.33 7.45 17.42
CA ARG A 151 -4.47 8.59 17.04
C ARG A 151 -5.21 9.74 16.37
N PHE A 152 -6.50 9.61 16.18
CA PHE A 152 -7.40 10.59 15.55
C PHE A 152 -8.77 10.53 16.21
N SER A 153 -9.59 11.56 16.01
CA SER A 153 -10.96 11.65 16.52
C SER A 153 -11.99 11.28 15.44
N GLU A 154 -13.25 11.07 15.84
CA GLU A 154 -14.35 10.90 14.89
C GLU A 154 -14.55 12.16 14.02
N ASP A 155 -14.32 13.36 14.56
CA ASP A 155 -14.36 14.59 13.77
C ASP A 155 -13.27 14.61 12.68
N ASP A 156 -12.08 14.02 12.94
CA ASP A 156 -11.04 13.87 11.93
C ASP A 156 -11.46 12.87 10.84
N VAL A 157 -12.20 11.80 11.18
CA VAL A 157 -12.75 10.86 10.19
C VAL A 157 -13.71 11.54 9.26
N ILE A 158 -14.64 12.31 9.81
CA ILE A 158 -15.63 13.08 9.02
C ILE A 158 -14.92 14.12 8.13
N ALA A 159 -13.94 14.84 8.68
CA ALA A 159 -13.16 15.82 7.92
C ALA A 159 -12.36 15.16 6.77
N MET A 160 -11.75 14.01 7.05
CA MET A 160 -11.04 13.22 6.06
C MET A 160 -11.99 12.71 4.97
N ALA A 161 -13.14 12.14 5.32
CA ALA A 161 -14.13 11.66 4.35
C ALA A 161 -14.58 12.80 3.42
N LYS A 162 -14.85 14.00 3.94
CA LYS A 162 -15.17 15.19 3.15
C LYS A 162 -14.04 15.60 2.20
N ALA A 163 -12.78 15.50 2.62
CA ALA A 163 -11.63 15.81 1.76
C ALA A 163 -11.47 14.81 0.60
N TRP A 164 -12.01 13.60 0.76
CA TRP A 164 -11.96 12.52 -0.24
C TRP A 164 -13.24 12.38 -1.07
N THR A 165 -14.24 13.26 -0.91
CA THR A 165 -15.43 13.28 -1.76
C THR A 165 -15.08 13.60 -3.21
N GLY A 166 -15.85 13.03 -4.15
CA GLY A 166 -15.67 13.22 -5.60
C GLY A 166 -14.52 12.42 -6.24
N HIS A 167 -13.68 11.75 -5.43
CA HIS A 167 -12.69 10.81 -5.93
C HIS A 167 -13.37 9.48 -6.24
N ASN A 168 -13.43 9.12 -7.50
CA ASN A 168 -14.29 8.06 -8.00
C ASN A 168 -13.55 7.15 -9.02
N THR A 169 -14.19 6.07 -9.38
CA THR A 169 -13.78 5.17 -10.46
C THR A 169 -14.90 5.08 -11.50
N VAL A 170 -14.60 5.38 -12.76
CA VAL A 170 -15.53 5.22 -13.88
C VAL A 170 -15.17 4.00 -14.72
N GLY A 171 -16.14 3.45 -15.45
CA GLY A 171 -15.95 2.26 -16.30
C GLY A 171 -16.16 0.95 -15.55
N ALA A 172 -16.45 0.99 -14.26
CA ALA A 172 -16.82 -0.16 -13.43
C ALA A 172 -18.35 -0.40 -13.52
N THR A 173 -18.89 -0.73 -14.69
CA THR A 173 -20.32 -1.08 -14.78
C THR A 173 -20.48 -2.59 -14.78
N ARG A 174 -21.17 -3.12 -13.78
CA ARG A 174 -21.53 -4.54 -13.65
C ARG A 174 -22.55 -5.03 -14.72
N GLU A 175 -23.12 -4.12 -15.52
CA GLU A 175 -24.27 -4.43 -16.37
C GLU A 175 -23.92 -5.08 -17.72
N ASN A 176 -22.67 -5.04 -18.15
CA ASN A 176 -22.27 -5.67 -19.41
C ASN A 176 -20.94 -6.41 -19.23
N ASN A 177 -20.95 -7.69 -19.38
CA ASN A 177 -19.81 -8.63 -19.32
C ASN A 177 -18.63 -8.31 -20.28
N TRP A 178 -18.50 -7.09 -20.77
CA TRP A 178 -17.56 -6.76 -21.86
C TRP A 178 -16.84 -5.44 -21.61
N VAL A 179 -15.53 -5.54 -21.39
CA VAL A 179 -14.57 -4.44 -21.44
C VAL A 179 -14.69 -3.45 -20.28
N TYR A 180 -14.30 -3.90 -19.12
CA TYR A 180 -13.91 -3.06 -18.02
C TYR A 180 -12.63 -2.30 -18.36
N ASP A 181 -12.65 -0.99 -18.25
CA ASP A 181 -11.47 -0.14 -18.11
C ASP A 181 -11.69 0.86 -16.99
N PRO A 182 -11.82 0.35 -15.73
CA PRO A 182 -12.03 1.23 -14.60
C PRO A 182 -10.82 2.15 -14.46
N THR A 183 -11.10 3.42 -14.52
CA THR A 183 -10.11 4.48 -14.46
C THR A 183 -10.50 5.43 -13.34
N TYR A 184 -9.52 5.83 -12.55
CA TYR A 184 -9.70 6.89 -11.58
C TYR A 184 -10.19 8.18 -12.26
N VAL A 185 -11.14 8.86 -11.62
CA VAL A 185 -11.63 10.18 -12.04
C VAL A 185 -11.92 11.03 -10.81
N PHE A 186 -11.64 12.33 -10.93
CA PHE A 186 -12.09 13.32 -9.96
C PHE A 186 -13.31 14.08 -10.52
N LYS A 187 -14.43 14.03 -9.79
CA LYS A 187 -15.68 14.72 -10.11
C LYS A 187 -15.83 15.94 -9.21
N ALA A 188 -15.45 17.09 -9.73
CA ALA A 188 -15.40 18.34 -8.96
C ALA A 188 -16.77 18.80 -8.45
N ASP A 189 -17.86 18.44 -9.11
CA ASP A 189 -19.25 18.72 -8.72
C ASP A 189 -19.75 17.83 -7.57
N GLU A 190 -19.07 16.70 -7.32
CA GLU A 190 -19.31 15.81 -6.19
C GLU A 190 -18.38 16.10 -4.99
N HIS A 191 -17.43 17.04 -5.11
CA HIS A 191 -16.45 17.35 -4.07
C HIS A 191 -16.92 18.39 -3.07
N ASP A 192 -16.67 18.15 -1.77
CA ASP A 192 -16.92 19.13 -0.68
C ASP A 192 -15.79 20.17 -0.65
N ASN A 193 -16.08 21.37 -1.13
CA ASN A 193 -15.16 22.51 -1.14
C ASN A 193 -15.22 23.37 0.14
N SER A 194 -15.89 22.91 1.20
CA SER A 194 -15.96 23.64 2.45
C SER A 194 -14.65 23.58 3.25
N GLN A 195 -14.49 24.48 4.22
CA GLN A 195 -13.42 24.35 5.20
C GLN A 195 -13.69 23.17 6.13
N LYS A 196 -12.68 22.36 6.34
CA LYS A 196 -12.69 21.18 7.20
C LYS A 196 -11.63 21.31 8.29
N ARG A 197 -11.96 20.92 9.52
CA ARG A 197 -10.97 20.87 10.60
C ARG A 197 -10.44 19.44 10.74
N LEU A 198 -9.20 19.24 10.28
CA LEU A 198 -8.49 17.95 10.32
C LEU A 198 -7.22 18.09 11.16
N PHE A 199 -6.99 17.20 12.12
CA PHE A 199 -5.85 17.21 13.03
C PHE A 199 -5.62 18.59 13.71
N GLY A 200 -6.72 19.29 14.04
CA GLY A 200 -6.68 20.61 14.65
C GLY A 200 -6.48 21.79 13.71
N ILE A 201 -6.20 21.56 12.44
CA ILE A 201 -5.96 22.60 11.41
C ILE A 201 -7.24 22.78 10.57
N THR A 202 -7.70 24.04 10.43
CA THR A 202 -8.89 24.37 9.63
C THR A 202 -8.49 24.99 8.30
N ARG A 203 -8.81 24.31 7.21
CA ARG A 203 -8.64 24.80 5.82
C ARG A 203 -9.55 24.02 4.87
N ASN A 204 -9.58 24.40 3.60
CA ASN A 204 -10.15 23.57 2.55
C ASN A 204 -9.14 22.46 2.19
N TRP A 205 -9.30 21.29 2.83
CA TRP A 205 -8.49 20.11 2.59
C TRP A 205 -9.00 19.38 1.35
N ASP A 206 -8.08 18.95 0.48
CA ASP A 206 -8.31 17.95 -0.55
C ASP A 206 -7.58 16.63 -0.20
N ALA A 207 -7.74 15.61 -1.05
CA ALA A 207 -7.17 14.29 -0.82
C ALA A 207 -5.63 14.32 -0.74
N ASP A 208 -4.96 15.00 -1.67
CA ASP A 208 -3.50 15.10 -1.70
C ASP A 208 -2.95 15.85 -0.48
N ASP A 209 -3.62 16.94 -0.09
CA ASP A 209 -3.31 17.68 1.13
C ASP A 209 -3.33 16.79 2.37
N THR A 210 -4.32 15.88 2.47
CA THR A 210 -4.45 14.98 3.63
C THR A 210 -3.32 13.95 3.67
N LEU A 211 -2.90 13.43 2.52
CA LEU A 211 -1.76 12.52 2.43
C LEU A 211 -0.45 13.23 2.78
N ASP A 212 -0.28 14.47 2.36
CA ASP A 212 0.90 15.27 2.71
C ASP A 212 0.94 15.59 4.20
N GLU A 213 -0.20 15.92 4.81
CA GLU A 213 -0.30 16.16 6.25
C GLU A 213 0.06 14.92 7.09
N ILE A 214 -0.36 13.74 6.63
CA ILE A 214 -0.02 12.47 7.26
C ILE A 214 1.47 12.15 7.08
N CYS A 215 2.01 12.31 5.88
CA CYS A 215 3.35 11.84 5.54
C CYS A 215 4.46 12.82 5.92
N THR A 216 4.22 14.12 5.77
CA THR A 216 5.25 15.18 5.93
C THR A 216 4.81 16.32 6.83
N GLY A 217 3.52 16.41 7.17
CA GLY A 217 2.95 17.42 8.05
C GLY A 217 2.99 17.05 9.54
N SER A 218 2.00 17.47 10.29
CA SER A 218 1.95 17.30 11.75
C SER A 218 1.86 15.84 12.19
N GLN A 219 1.35 14.93 11.32
CA GLN A 219 1.20 13.51 11.62
C GLN A 219 2.41 12.66 11.23
N ALA A 220 3.44 13.23 10.60
CA ALA A 220 4.60 12.51 10.07
C ALA A 220 5.33 11.65 11.13
N GLY A 221 5.39 12.12 12.38
CA GLY A 221 5.97 11.36 13.50
C GLY A 221 5.17 10.11 13.80
N VAL A 222 3.86 10.24 13.98
CA VAL A 222 2.93 9.14 14.29
C VAL A 222 2.93 8.10 13.17
N MET A 223 2.82 8.56 11.92
CA MET A 223 2.86 7.69 10.74
C MET A 223 4.17 6.91 10.66
N SER A 224 5.31 7.58 10.84
CA SER A 224 6.62 6.94 10.75
C SER A 224 6.82 5.88 11.83
N ASP A 225 6.38 6.13 13.07
CA ASP A 225 6.41 5.16 14.16
C ASP A 225 5.56 3.94 13.83
N PHE A 226 4.36 4.16 13.29
CA PHE A 226 3.44 3.09 12.93
C PHE A 226 4.01 2.18 11.84
N ILE A 227 4.53 2.76 10.76
CA ILE A 227 5.12 1.99 9.64
C ILE A 227 6.41 1.29 10.07
N ALA A 228 7.29 1.98 10.81
CA ALA A 228 8.52 1.39 11.32
C ALA A 228 8.25 0.19 12.22
N ARG A 229 7.29 0.31 13.13
CA ARG A 229 6.86 -0.78 14.02
C ARG A 229 6.30 -1.97 13.24
N LYS A 230 5.39 -1.75 12.30
CA LYS A 230 4.80 -2.82 11.47
C LYS A 230 5.86 -3.54 10.65
N MET A 231 6.78 -2.79 10.01
CA MET A 231 7.84 -3.39 9.22
C MET A 231 8.81 -4.20 10.08
N PHE A 232 9.24 -3.68 11.22
CA PHE A 232 10.10 -4.42 12.15
C PHE A 232 9.41 -5.68 12.69
N GLN A 233 8.12 -5.60 13.04
CA GLN A 233 7.35 -6.75 13.51
C GLN A 233 7.24 -7.85 12.47
N PHE A 234 7.10 -7.50 11.21
CA PHE A 234 6.98 -8.48 10.13
C PHE A 234 8.30 -9.17 9.79
N TYR A 235 9.41 -8.43 9.83
CA TYR A 235 10.70 -8.95 9.36
C TYR A 235 11.62 -9.44 10.45
N VAL A 236 11.51 -8.91 11.65
CA VAL A 236 12.53 -9.07 12.69
C VAL A 236 11.97 -9.71 13.96
N HIS A 237 11.15 -8.97 14.70
CA HIS A 237 10.67 -9.43 16.01
C HIS A 237 9.33 -8.78 16.37
N THR A 238 8.41 -9.59 16.92
CA THR A 238 7.03 -9.20 17.19
C THR A 238 6.87 -8.09 18.23
N ASN A 239 7.88 -7.84 19.06
CA ASN A 239 7.79 -6.88 20.15
C ASN A 239 9.04 -5.96 20.21
N PRO A 240 9.17 -4.96 19.28
CA PRO A 240 10.25 -4.00 19.31
C PRO A 240 10.15 -3.09 20.55
N SER A 241 11.30 -2.73 21.15
CA SER A 241 11.32 -1.66 22.15
C SER A 241 10.98 -0.31 21.51
N GLN A 242 10.46 0.63 22.31
CA GLN A 242 10.16 1.97 21.78
C GLN A 242 11.42 2.65 21.24
N GLY A 243 12.58 2.49 21.87
CA GLY A 243 13.83 3.08 21.38
C GLY A 243 14.23 2.60 19.99
N VAL A 244 14.02 1.31 19.69
CA VAL A 244 14.24 0.77 18.32
C VAL A 244 13.26 1.40 17.33
N VAL A 245 11.99 1.51 17.71
CA VAL A 245 10.98 2.13 16.83
C VAL A 245 11.31 3.60 16.56
N ASP A 246 11.70 4.35 17.59
CA ASP A 246 12.07 5.78 17.47
C ASP A 246 13.24 5.98 16.50
N GLU A 247 14.27 5.13 16.61
CA GLU A 247 15.44 5.17 15.73
C GLU A 247 15.08 4.84 14.27
N LEU A 248 14.31 3.77 14.06
CA LEU A 248 13.84 3.37 12.74
C LEU A 248 12.93 4.44 12.10
N ALA A 249 12.01 5.00 12.88
CA ALA A 249 11.12 6.07 12.41
C ALA A 249 11.89 7.36 12.06
N ALA A 250 12.90 7.72 12.87
CA ALA A 250 13.78 8.84 12.56
C ALA A 250 14.57 8.60 11.26
N GLY A 251 15.17 7.41 11.11
CA GLY A 251 15.87 7.01 9.89
C GLY A 251 14.96 7.01 8.66
N PHE A 252 13.71 6.56 8.82
CA PHE A 252 12.71 6.57 7.76
C PHE A 252 12.39 8.00 7.30
N ARG A 253 12.10 8.91 8.22
CA ARG A 253 11.89 10.33 7.89
C ARG A 253 13.11 10.98 7.22
N ASN A 254 14.31 10.74 7.78
CA ASN A 254 15.55 11.29 7.26
C ASN A 254 15.90 10.78 5.85
N SER A 255 15.42 9.60 5.47
CA SER A 255 15.59 9.04 4.12
C SER A 255 14.58 9.56 3.09
N GLY A 256 13.68 10.49 3.46
CA GLY A 256 12.58 10.94 2.61
C GLY A 256 11.51 9.86 2.47
N LEU A 257 11.18 9.17 3.55
CA LEU A 257 10.18 8.09 3.61
C LEU A 257 10.50 6.92 2.68
N ASN A 258 11.79 6.61 2.50
CA ASN A 258 12.23 5.52 1.63
C ASN A 258 12.06 4.15 2.32
N ASN A 259 11.15 3.34 1.79
CA ASN A 259 10.79 2.01 2.33
C ASN A 259 11.98 1.04 2.36
N SER A 260 12.86 1.09 1.34
CA SER A 260 14.07 0.27 1.32
C SER A 260 15.07 0.68 2.40
N ALA A 261 15.21 1.98 2.67
CA ALA A 261 16.07 2.46 3.74
C ALA A 261 15.56 2.01 5.12
N LEU A 262 14.24 2.13 5.36
CA LEU A 262 13.62 1.63 6.60
C LEU A 262 13.84 0.13 6.77
N LEU A 263 13.61 -0.65 5.72
CA LEU A 263 13.79 -2.11 5.79
C LEU A 263 15.25 -2.49 6.02
N ARG A 264 16.21 -1.83 5.35
CA ARG A 264 17.65 -2.04 5.58
C ARG A 264 18.02 -1.77 7.05
N LEU A 265 17.59 -0.64 7.59
CA LEU A 265 17.80 -0.32 9.01
C LEU A 265 17.21 -1.41 9.91
N SER A 266 15.96 -1.84 9.64
CA SER A 266 15.30 -2.91 10.40
C SER A 266 16.11 -4.21 10.41
N LEU A 267 16.67 -4.61 9.28
CA LEU A 267 17.45 -5.85 9.14
C LEU A 267 18.86 -5.76 9.75
N ILE A 268 19.44 -4.57 9.83
CA ILE A 268 20.77 -4.37 10.41
C ILE A 268 20.71 -4.34 11.94
N HIS A 269 19.59 -3.92 12.52
CA HIS A 269 19.40 -3.87 13.99
C HIS A 269 19.11 -5.22 14.66
N ILE A 270 19.14 -6.33 13.93
CA ILE A 270 18.93 -7.68 14.48
C ILE A 270 20.06 -8.11 15.38
#